data_bf555e75f95bbeb9ed477564b1eb91f3
#
_entry.id   bf555e75f95bbeb9ed477564b1eb91f3
#
_cell.length_a   1.000
_cell.length_b   1.000
_cell.length_c   1.000
_cell.angle_alpha   90.00
_cell.angle_beta   90.00
_cell.angle_gamma   90.00
#
_symmetry.space_group_name_H-M   'P 1'
#
loop_
_entity.id
_entity.type
_entity.pdbx_description
1 polymer ?
#
loop_
_entity_poly.entity_id
_entity_poly.type
_entity_poly.pdbx_seq_one_letter_code
_entity_poly.pdbx_strand_id
1 'polypeptide(L)' 'MDDTERLARFEAVLANLLAEQESVVATLEGLRAQGKTRRATYQQLTARKLALKSVLGAFKEQGLL' A
#
# COMPACT_ATOMS: atom_id res chain seq x y z
N MET A 1 11.83 -22.81 9.16
CA MET A 1 10.89 -22.44 8.08
C MET A 1 11.49 -22.88 6.75
N ASP A 2 10.79 -23.70 5.99
CA ASP A 2 11.29 -24.17 4.70
C ASP A 2 11.05 -23.12 3.59
N ASP A 3 11.57 -23.40 2.39
CA ASP A 3 11.47 -22.47 1.28
C ASP A 3 10.04 -22.27 0.79
N THR A 4 9.23 -23.31 0.82
CA THR A 4 7.82 -23.23 0.43
C THR A 4 7.04 -22.35 1.40
N GLU A 5 7.29 -22.51 2.69
CA GLU A 5 6.65 -21.68 3.72
C GLU A 5 7.11 -20.23 3.64
N ARG A 6 8.40 -19.99 3.39
CA ARG A 6 8.90 -18.62 3.18
C ARG A 6 8.25 -17.95 1.99
N LEU A 7 8.11 -18.67 0.89
CA LEU A 7 7.46 -18.13 -0.30
C LEU A 7 6.00 -17.78 -0.02
N ALA A 8 5.28 -18.66 0.66
CA ALA A 8 3.87 -18.42 1.00
C ALA A 8 3.72 -17.17 1.89
N ARG A 9 4.61 -16.99 2.86
CA ARG A 9 4.59 -15.80 3.73
C ARG A 9 4.95 -14.54 2.98
N PHE A 10 5.92 -14.61 2.08
CA PHE A 10 6.29 -13.49 1.22
C PHE A 10 5.10 -13.06 0.35
N GLU A 11 4.44 -14.02 -0.29
CA GLU A 11 3.28 -13.74 -1.13
C GLU A 11 2.12 -13.12 -0.32
N ALA A 12 1.93 -13.59 0.91
CA ALA A 12 0.92 -13.03 1.80
C ALA A 12 1.21 -11.56 2.16
N VAL A 13 2.46 -11.24 2.46
CA VAL A 13 2.87 -9.85 2.74
C VAL A 13 2.64 -8.97 1.52
N LEU A 14 3.03 -9.43 0.35
CA LEU A 14 2.85 -8.68 -0.90
C LEU A 14 1.36 -8.43 -1.17
N ALA A 15 0.52 -9.46 -1.02
CA ALA A 15 -0.93 -9.33 -1.19
C ALA A 15 -1.53 -8.32 -0.21
N ASN A 16 -1.08 -8.33 1.04
CA ASN A 16 -1.54 -7.40 2.06
C ASN A 16 -1.13 -5.96 1.73
N LEU A 17 0.08 -5.75 1.22
CA LEU A 17 0.56 -4.42 0.82
C LEU A 17 -0.26 -3.87 -0.35
N LEU A 18 -0.58 -4.71 -1.33
CA LEU A 18 -1.41 -4.32 -2.46
C LEU A 18 -2.82 -3.96 -2.03
N ALA A 19 -3.42 -4.76 -1.13
CA ALA A 19 -4.75 -4.49 -0.60
C ALA A 19 -4.77 -3.20 0.22
N GLU A 20 -3.74 -2.95 1.02
CA GLU A 20 -3.62 -1.72 1.79
C GLU A 20 -3.51 -0.50 0.87
N GLN A 21 -2.74 -0.60 -0.20
CA GLN A 21 -2.61 0.48 -1.18
C GLN A 21 -3.98 0.83 -1.79
N GLU A 22 -4.74 -0.17 -2.22
CA GLU A 22 -6.10 0.06 -2.75
C GLU A 22 -6.99 0.76 -1.73
N SER A 23 -6.97 0.30 -0.48
CA SER A 23 -7.77 0.87 0.60
C SER A 23 -7.39 2.32 0.89
N VAL A 24 -6.10 2.61 0.96
CA VAL A 24 -5.61 3.98 1.20
C VAL A 24 -6.01 4.91 0.06
N VAL A 25 -5.84 4.47 -1.19
CA VAL A 25 -6.22 5.28 -2.37
C VAL A 25 -7.71 5.56 -2.38
N ALA A 26 -8.55 4.54 -2.12
CA ALA A 26 -10.00 4.72 -2.08
C ALA A 26 -10.42 5.70 -0.98
N THR A 27 -9.81 5.61 0.20
CA THR A 27 -10.10 6.51 1.31
C THR A 27 -9.68 7.96 0.98
N LEU A 28 -8.52 8.15 0.35
CA LEU A 28 -8.05 9.46 -0.07
C LEU A 28 -9.01 10.09 -1.10
N GLU A 29 -9.46 9.29 -2.06
CA GLU A 29 -10.43 9.76 -3.06
C GLU A 29 -11.74 10.18 -2.41
N GLY A 30 -12.24 9.42 -1.45
CA GLY A 30 -13.42 9.77 -0.68
C GLY A 30 -13.27 11.08 0.08
N LEU A 31 -12.15 11.27 0.76
CA LEU A 31 -11.87 12.50 1.49
C LEU A 31 -11.75 13.70 0.55
N ARG A 32 -11.12 13.52 -0.59
CA ARG A 32 -11.00 14.56 -1.61
C ARG A 32 -12.37 14.96 -2.14
N ALA A 33 -13.23 14.00 -2.44
CA ALA A 33 -14.57 14.25 -2.91
C ALA A 33 -15.43 15.02 -1.89
N GLN A 34 -15.14 14.84 -0.58
CA GLN A 34 -15.81 15.53 0.50
C GLN A 34 -15.16 16.89 0.86
N GLY A 35 -14.12 17.30 0.15
CA GLY A 35 -13.38 18.53 0.44
C GLY A 35 -12.57 18.49 1.73
N LYS A 36 -12.18 17.30 2.19
CA LYS A 36 -11.48 17.10 3.48
C LYS A 36 -9.98 16.93 3.33
N THR A 37 -9.37 17.64 2.39
CA THR A 37 -7.94 17.48 2.06
C THR A 37 -7.00 18.12 3.08
N ARG A 38 -7.50 18.98 3.96
CA ARG A 38 -6.68 19.66 4.99
C ARG A 38 -6.66 18.92 6.32
N ARG A 39 -7.40 17.84 6.45
CA ARG A 39 -7.45 17.07 7.69
C ARG A 39 -6.16 16.30 7.91
N ALA A 40 -5.79 16.14 9.18
CA ALA A 40 -4.61 15.36 9.55
C ALA A 40 -4.68 13.94 9.01
N THR A 41 -5.86 13.32 9.03
CA THR A 41 -6.09 11.98 8.47
C THR A 41 -5.72 11.92 6.99
N TYR A 42 -6.12 12.92 6.20
CA TYR A 42 -5.77 12.99 4.79
C TYR A 42 -4.26 13.06 4.60
N GLN A 43 -3.59 13.89 5.39
CA GLN A 43 -2.14 14.05 5.31
C GLN A 43 -1.40 12.77 5.70
N GLN A 44 -1.86 12.09 6.76
CA GLN A 44 -1.28 10.82 7.20
C GLN A 44 -1.46 9.73 6.15
N LEU A 45 -2.63 9.64 5.53
CA LEU A 45 -2.90 8.66 4.49
C LEU A 45 -2.10 8.95 3.21
N THR A 46 -1.89 10.22 2.88
CA THR A 46 -1.04 10.60 1.75
C THR A 46 0.40 10.14 1.99
N ALA A 47 0.93 10.34 3.20
CA ALA A 47 2.25 9.86 3.56
C ALA A 47 2.32 8.32 3.47
N ARG A 48 1.30 7.61 3.94
CA ARG A 48 1.23 6.15 3.85
C ARG A 48 1.17 5.68 2.41
N LYS A 49 0.40 6.36 1.56
CA LYS A 49 0.34 6.06 0.12
C LYS A 49 1.72 6.14 -0.52
N LEU A 50 2.48 7.19 -0.21
CA LEU A 50 3.82 7.36 -0.75
C LEU A 50 4.79 6.29 -0.25
N ALA A 51 4.69 5.91 1.03
CA ALA A 51 5.50 4.83 1.59
C ALA A 51 5.19 3.49 0.90
N LEU A 52 3.92 3.17 0.71
CA LEU A 52 3.49 1.95 0.01
C LEU A 52 3.95 1.95 -1.44
N LYS A 53 3.86 3.08 -2.12
CA LYS A 53 4.34 3.21 -3.50
C LYS A 53 5.82 2.92 -3.60
N SER A 54 6.62 3.41 -2.65
CA SER A 54 8.06 3.17 -2.62
C SER A 54 8.37 1.68 -2.40
N VAL A 55 7.72 1.05 -1.43
CA VAL A 55 7.92 -0.38 -1.13
C VAL A 55 7.50 -1.25 -2.33
N LEU A 56 6.32 -1.01 -2.89
CA LEU A 56 5.83 -1.78 -4.03
C LEU A 56 6.66 -1.53 -5.29
N GLY A 57 7.23 -0.33 -5.43
CA GLY A 57 8.18 -0.03 -6.50
C GLY A 57 9.41 -0.91 -6.44
N ALA A 58 9.91 -1.22 -5.24
CA ALA A 58 11.03 -2.13 -5.07
C ALA A 58 10.70 -3.55 -5.55
N PHE A 59 9.50 -4.04 -5.24
CA PHE A 59 9.03 -5.33 -5.76
C PHE A 59 8.94 -5.33 -7.29
N LYS A 60 8.42 -4.25 -7.86
CA LYS A 60 8.29 -4.11 -9.31
C LYS A 60 9.66 -4.11 -9.99
N GLU A 61 10.65 -3.43 -9.42
CA GLU A 61 12.01 -3.39 -9.96
C GLU A 61 12.65 -4.78 -10.02
N GLN A 62 12.28 -5.66 -9.09
CA GLN A 62 12.77 -7.03 -9.07
C GLN A 62 11.95 -7.98 -9.95
N GLY A 63 10.98 -7.45 -10.68
CA GLY A 63 10.12 -8.28 -11.54
C GLY A 63 9.08 -9.10 -10.78
N LEU A 64 8.75 -8.71 -9.54
CA LEU A 64 7.83 -9.45 -8.68
C LEU A 64 6.38 -8.92 -8.77
N LEU A 65 6.19 -7.85 -9.50
CA LEU A 65 4.86 -7.29 -9.80
C LEU A 65 4.67 -7.07 -11.29
#